data_2bc37330aab23b7328cd0ca9e046544d
#
_entry.id   2bc37330aab23b7328cd0ca9e046544d
#
_cell.length_a   1.000
_cell.length_b   1.000
_cell.length_c   1.000
_cell.angle_alpha   90.00
_cell.angle_beta   90.00
_cell.angle_gamma   90.00
#
_symmetry.space_group_name_H-M   'P 1'
#
loop_
_entity.id
_entity.type
_entity.pdbx_description
1 polymer ?
#
loop_
_entity_poly.entity_id
_entity_poly.type
_entity_poly.pdbx_seq_one_letter_code
_entity_poly.pdbx_strand_id
1 'polypeptide(L)'
;MDWKKIMDTYNKRILLSVTGMSPAVVTETLYALVTEKNFIPTEIQVITTEQGKNKLLETLLGIEGGRKERKGALQEFIEDYGEKYGFSSIHFDESCIHIITDKCGQNLPDIRTPEENEQAANSIVQLVGNLCQDEEMQLHVSIAGGRKTMGFFMGYALSLYGREQDSLSHVLVDTQYENLPSFYYPKPYSHLINKSDGTQIDAKDGKVMLAEIPWVRLGLGVPEDLKQQAISYSDSVKNAQALLEAPSLTFLSPIEDCLVKFGSKTIKLAPRGYALFLSLVIAKKQGWNVGTGNREEAQTIATYLNIYSQIKNDIEMENRLKGANNDLKNVLSESRTDINKKVMANFSLGKGAKSDYIPFSNRKTGNYELNIHLDNIAISKIESDLKRLKLI
;
A
#
# COMPACT_ATOMS: atom_id res chain seq x y z
N MET A 1 21.01 -20.73 1.48
CA MET A 1 20.58 -19.97 2.67
C MET A 1 20.06 -20.99 3.67
N ASP A 2 20.58 -20.98 4.87
CA ASP A 2 20.26 -21.99 5.89
C ASP A 2 18.94 -21.59 6.56
N TRP A 3 17.84 -22.23 6.17
CA TRP A 3 16.48 -21.95 6.65
C TRP A 3 16.32 -22.10 8.17
N LYS A 4 17.13 -22.93 8.81
CA LYS A 4 17.15 -23.03 10.28
C LYS A 4 17.57 -21.74 10.97
N LYS A 5 18.42 -20.92 10.32
CA LYS A 5 18.86 -19.63 10.87
C LYS A 5 17.80 -18.52 10.75
N ILE A 6 16.84 -18.64 9.82
CA ILE A 6 15.78 -17.66 9.61
C ILE A 6 14.63 -17.84 10.61
N MET A 7 14.41 -19.06 11.10
CA MET A 7 13.30 -19.36 12.03
C MET A 7 13.47 -18.73 13.42
N ASP A 8 14.70 -18.43 13.84
CA ASP A 8 14.96 -17.79 15.14
C ASP A 8 14.90 -16.25 15.07
N THR A 9 14.65 -15.68 13.88
CA THR A 9 14.76 -14.23 13.67
C THR A 9 13.48 -13.49 14.07
N TYR A 10 12.30 -14.12 13.94
CA TYR A 10 11.01 -13.46 14.22
C TYR A 10 10.27 -14.14 15.35
N ASN A 11 10.07 -13.41 16.46
CA ASN A 11 9.33 -13.91 17.63
C ASN A 11 7.83 -14.09 17.34
N LYS A 12 7.29 -13.31 16.43
CA LYS A 12 5.89 -13.38 15.99
C LYS A 12 5.82 -13.79 14.53
N ARG A 13 5.12 -14.90 14.26
CA ARG A 13 4.89 -15.45 12.91
C ARG A 13 3.40 -15.67 12.73
N ILE A 14 2.80 -14.93 11.81
CA ILE A 14 1.35 -14.97 11.57
C ILE A 14 1.05 -15.71 10.27
N LEU A 15 0.16 -16.68 10.33
CA LEU A 15 -0.58 -17.17 9.16
C LEU A 15 -1.87 -16.36 9.04
N LEU A 16 -1.94 -15.48 8.03
CA LEU A 16 -3.16 -14.77 7.68
C LEU A 16 -3.87 -15.47 6.52
N SER A 17 -5.12 -15.86 6.74
CA SER A 17 -5.93 -16.56 5.73
C SER A 17 -7.22 -15.82 5.41
N VAL A 18 -7.68 -15.90 4.17
CA VAL A 18 -9.06 -15.59 3.81
C VAL A 18 -9.86 -16.87 3.75
N THR A 19 -11.06 -16.86 4.30
CA THR A 19 -11.96 -18.01 4.18
C THR A 19 -13.42 -17.57 4.10
N GLY A 20 -14.26 -18.44 3.54
CA GLY A 20 -15.69 -18.34 3.56
C GLY A 20 -16.28 -19.57 4.25
N MET A 21 -17.00 -20.40 3.48
CA MET A 21 -17.68 -21.60 4.00
C MET A 21 -16.79 -22.84 4.07
N SER A 22 -15.53 -22.77 3.64
CA SER A 22 -14.58 -23.89 3.67
C SER A 22 -13.39 -23.58 4.59
N PRO A 23 -13.53 -23.73 5.92
CA PRO A 23 -12.47 -23.43 6.88
C PRO A 23 -11.28 -24.41 6.82
N ALA A 24 -11.44 -25.57 6.21
CA ALA A 24 -10.38 -26.56 6.03
C ALA A 24 -9.12 -25.99 5.36
N VAL A 25 -9.25 -24.97 4.48
CA VAL A 25 -8.11 -24.31 3.83
C VAL A 25 -7.10 -23.73 4.81
N VAL A 26 -7.53 -23.39 6.04
CA VAL A 26 -6.65 -22.87 7.10
C VAL A 26 -5.74 -23.99 7.63
N THR A 27 -6.30 -25.14 7.94
CA THR A 27 -5.53 -26.30 8.43
C THR A 27 -4.74 -27.00 7.32
N GLU A 28 -5.25 -27.03 6.11
CA GLU A 28 -4.51 -27.49 4.93
C GLU A 28 -3.27 -26.63 4.67
N THR A 29 -3.43 -25.29 4.70
CA THR A 29 -2.28 -24.38 4.57
C THR A 29 -1.30 -24.56 5.72
N LEU A 30 -1.80 -24.64 6.96
CA LEU A 30 -0.98 -24.88 8.15
C LEU A 30 -0.18 -26.17 8.03
N TYR A 31 -0.82 -27.27 7.58
CA TYR A 31 -0.15 -28.55 7.35
C TYR A 31 1.02 -28.40 6.35
N ALA A 32 0.75 -27.81 5.19
CA ALA A 32 1.78 -27.62 4.16
C ALA A 32 2.93 -26.71 4.64
N LEU A 33 2.63 -25.64 5.36
CA LEU A 33 3.63 -24.76 5.95
C LEU A 33 4.53 -25.47 6.95
N VAL A 34 3.94 -26.25 7.86
CA VAL A 34 4.72 -26.98 8.87
C VAL A 34 5.53 -28.11 8.26
N THR A 35 4.95 -28.87 7.33
CA THR A 35 5.61 -30.07 6.80
C THR A 35 6.56 -29.84 5.66
N GLU A 36 6.29 -28.84 4.78
CA GLU A 36 7.10 -28.58 3.59
C GLU A 36 8.07 -27.38 3.77
N LYS A 37 7.63 -26.35 4.53
CA LYS A 37 8.39 -25.11 4.68
C LYS A 37 9.05 -24.96 6.03
N ASN A 38 8.76 -25.86 6.97
CA ASN A 38 9.18 -25.75 8.36
C ASN A 38 8.79 -24.36 8.98
N PHE A 39 7.71 -23.75 8.47
CA PHE A 39 7.14 -22.51 8.99
C PHE A 39 6.06 -22.86 10.01
N ILE A 40 6.34 -22.59 11.27
CA ILE A 40 5.42 -22.82 12.38
C ILE A 40 4.88 -21.47 12.83
N PRO A 41 3.61 -21.10 12.52
CA PRO A 41 3.04 -19.86 12.98
C PRO A 41 2.87 -19.87 14.50
N THR A 42 3.12 -18.72 15.12
CA THR A 42 2.78 -18.51 16.53
C THR A 42 1.31 -18.13 16.70
N GLU A 43 0.72 -17.59 15.63
CA GLU A 43 -0.66 -17.11 15.61
C GLU A 43 -1.29 -17.33 14.23
N ILE A 44 -2.56 -17.67 14.21
CA ILE A 44 -3.38 -17.69 12.99
C ILE A 44 -4.34 -16.51 13.05
N GLN A 45 -4.47 -15.75 11.97
CA GLN A 45 -5.50 -14.74 11.81
C GLN A 45 -6.32 -15.04 10.56
N VAL A 46 -7.61 -14.81 10.61
CA VAL A 46 -8.52 -15.09 9.50
C VAL A 46 -9.42 -13.89 9.25
N ILE A 47 -9.52 -13.46 7.99
CA ILE A 47 -10.53 -12.49 7.59
C ILE A 47 -11.65 -13.19 6.82
N THR A 48 -12.90 -12.92 7.22
CA THR A 48 -14.07 -13.64 6.73
C THR A 48 -15.35 -12.81 6.88
N THR A 49 -16.48 -13.40 6.52
CA THR A 49 -17.84 -12.90 6.80
C THR A 49 -18.40 -13.52 8.07
N GLU A 50 -19.57 -13.06 8.52
CA GLU A 50 -20.22 -13.61 9.73
C GLU A 50 -20.56 -15.12 9.59
N GLN A 51 -21.05 -15.53 8.40
CA GLN A 51 -21.28 -16.96 8.14
C GLN A 51 -19.97 -17.76 8.19
N GLY A 52 -18.88 -17.21 7.64
CA GLY A 52 -17.57 -17.83 7.70
C GLY A 52 -17.02 -17.91 9.13
N LYS A 53 -17.22 -16.89 9.97
CA LYS A 53 -16.86 -16.93 11.40
C LYS A 53 -17.54 -18.10 12.11
N ASN A 54 -18.86 -18.23 11.97
CA ASN A 54 -19.59 -19.31 12.61
C ASN A 54 -19.04 -20.68 12.19
N LYS A 55 -18.70 -20.83 10.91
CA LYS A 55 -18.12 -22.07 10.39
C LYS A 55 -16.70 -22.34 10.92
N LEU A 56 -15.88 -21.28 11.09
CA LEU A 56 -14.56 -21.38 11.72
C LEU A 56 -14.66 -21.83 13.20
N LEU A 57 -15.55 -21.20 13.96
CA LEU A 57 -15.77 -21.57 15.38
C LEU A 57 -16.17 -23.02 15.51
N GLU A 58 -17.12 -23.47 14.71
CA GLU A 58 -17.59 -24.85 14.70
C GLU A 58 -16.47 -25.84 14.36
N THR A 59 -15.72 -25.58 13.31
CA THR A 59 -14.80 -26.57 12.73
C THR A 59 -13.40 -26.52 13.33
N LEU A 60 -12.80 -25.33 13.44
CA LEU A 60 -11.43 -25.21 13.93
C LEU A 60 -11.33 -25.19 15.44
N LEU A 61 -12.32 -24.63 16.13
CA LEU A 61 -12.35 -24.54 17.60
C LEU A 61 -13.30 -25.55 18.27
N GLY A 62 -14.21 -26.14 17.51
CA GLY A 62 -15.22 -27.08 18.05
C GLY A 62 -16.29 -26.37 18.89
N ILE A 63 -16.54 -25.07 18.61
CA ILE A 63 -17.51 -24.25 19.34
C ILE A 63 -18.80 -24.17 18.53
N GLU A 64 -19.90 -24.64 19.11
CA GLU A 64 -21.24 -24.57 18.55
C GLU A 64 -22.19 -23.92 19.55
N GLY A 65 -23.02 -22.97 19.10
CA GLY A 65 -23.92 -22.23 19.98
C GLY A 65 -23.23 -21.49 21.14
N GLY A 66 -21.97 -21.13 21.00
CA GLY A 66 -21.17 -20.45 22.03
C GLY A 66 -20.57 -21.39 23.08
N ARG A 67 -20.70 -22.71 22.89
CA ARG A 67 -20.15 -23.74 23.81
C ARG A 67 -19.15 -24.62 23.08
N LYS A 68 -18.09 -25.03 23.78
CA LYS A 68 -17.14 -26.02 23.25
C LYS A 68 -17.76 -27.44 23.37
N GLU A 69 -18.21 -27.96 22.24
CA GLU A 69 -18.87 -29.25 22.17
C GLU A 69 -17.92 -30.41 21.83
N ARG A 70 -16.82 -30.11 21.12
CA ARG A 70 -15.85 -31.12 20.68
C ARG A 70 -14.46 -30.53 20.53
N LYS A 71 -13.49 -31.37 20.24
CA LYS A 71 -12.18 -30.89 19.76
C LYS A 71 -12.35 -30.25 18.38
N GLY A 72 -11.72 -29.10 18.17
CA GLY A 72 -11.63 -28.49 16.85
C GLY A 72 -10.44 -29.01 16.05
N ALA A 73 -10.51 -28.90 14.73
CA ALA A 73 -9.49 -29.40 13.84
C ALA A 73 -8.09 -28.82 14.09
N LEU A 74 -8.00 -27.58 14.61
CA LEU A 74 -6.73 -26.98 14.98
C LEU A 74 -6.08 -27.65 16.18
N GLN A 75 -6.87 -27.96 17.21
CA GLN A 75 -6.37 -28.66 18.38
C GLN A 75 -5.92 -30.09 18.02
N GLU A 76 -6.68 -30.80 17.18
CA GLU A 76 -6.27 -32.10 16.64
C GLU A 76 -4.95 -31.99 15.85
N PHE A 77 -4.77 -30.96 15.04
CA PHE A 77 -3.53 -30.75 14.30
C PHE A 77 -2.31 -30.57 15.22
N ILE A 78 -2.50 -29.80 16.29
CA ILE A 78 -1.41 -29.56 17.27
C ILE A 78 -1.05 -30.89 17.97
N GLU A 79 -2.02 -31.72 18.33
CA GLU A 79 -1.78 -33.03 18.93
C GLU A 79 -1.10 -34.00 17.95
N ASP A 80 -1.47 -33.98 16.67
CA ASP A 80 -0.97 -34.89 15.64
C ASP A 80 0.46 -34.55 15.18
N TYR A 81 0.81 -33.27 15.15
CA TYR A 81 2.06 -32.79 14.52
C TYR A 81 2.97 -32.03 15.47
N GLY A 82 2.49 -31.53 16.60
CA GLY A 82 3.22 -30.64 17.49
C GLY A 82 4.51 -31.26 18.03
N GLU A 83 4.47 -32.49 18.54
CA GLU A 83 5.66 -33.20 19.05
C GLU A 83 6.72 -33.37 17.95
N LYS A 84 6.29 -33.82 16.77
CA LYS A 84 7.22 -34.09 15.64
C LYS A 84 7.93 -32.85 15.15
N TYR A 85 7.25 -31.70 15.15
CA TYR A 85 7.77 -30.43 14.60
C TYR A 85 8.15 -29.41 15.68
N GLY A 86 8.06 -29.77 16.96
CA GLY A 86 8.57 -28.99 18.09
C GLY A 86 7.71 -27.80 18.48
N PHE A 87 6.38 -27.89 18.39
CA PHE A 87 5.46 -26.87 18.89
C PHE A 87 4.34 -27.50 19.76
N SER A 88 3.87 -26.75 20.74
CA SER A 88 2.82 -27.21 21.66
C SER A 88 1.53 -26.37 21.58
N SER A 89 1.60 -25.23 20.94
CA SER A 89 0.44 -24.34 20.78
C SER A 89 0.58 -23.44 19.58
N ILE A 90 -0.54 -23.04 19.00
CA ILE A 90 -0.67 -21.98 18.01
C ILE A 90 -1.85 -21.13 18.48
N HIS A 91 -1.63 -19.82 18.61
CA HIS A 91 -2.70 -18.94 19.09
C HIS A 91 -3.78 -18.78 18.03
N PHE A 92 -5.01 -19.13 18.36
CA PHE A 92 -6.18 -18.88 17.53
C PHE A 92 -7.44 -18.96 18.41
N ASP A 93 -8.10 -17.85 18.54
CA ASP A 93 -9.38 -17.73 19.22
C ASP A 93 -10.33 -16.78 18.46
N GLU A 94 -11.45 -16.42 19.04
CA GLU A 94 -12.42 -15.54 18.39
C GLU A 94 -11.86 -14.14 18.07
N SER A 95 -10.90 -13.65 18.84
CA SER A 95 -10.26 -12.36 18.60
C SER A 95 -9.36 -12.34 17.35
N CYS A 96 -8.93 -13.52 16.89
CA CYS A 96 -8.16 -13.72 15.68
C CYS A 96 -9.01 -13.75 14.40
N ILE A 97 -10.34 -13.65 14.53
CA ILE A 97 -11.27 -13.71 13.40
C ILE A 97 -11.78 -12.30 13.09
N HIS A 98 -11.31 -11.74 11.98
CA HIS A 98 -11.68 -10.43 11.49
C HIS A 98 -12.91 -10.53 10.59
N ILE A 99 -14.03 -10.00 11.05
CA ILE A 99 -15.27 -10.00 10.26
C ILE A 99 -15.30 -8.74 9.41
N ILE A 100 -15.60 -8.91 8.12
CA ILE A 100 -15.83 -7.80 7.21
C ILE A 100 -17.12 -7.09 7.62
N THR A 101 -17.06 -5.76 7.74
CA THR A 101 -18.20 -4.94 8.14
C THR A 101 -18.65 -4.03 7.00
N ASP A 102 -19.91 -3.60 7.04
CA ASP A 102 -20.44 -2.55 6.18
C ASP A 102 -19.95 -1.15 6.61
N LYS A 103 -20.42 -0.11 5.90
CA LYS A 103 -20.08 1.30 6.20
C LYS A 103 -20.60 1.78 7.56
N CYS A 104 -21.55 1.08 8.14
CA CYS A 104 -22.12 1.36 9.46
C CYS A 104 -21.46 0.55 10.58
N GLY A 105 -20.46 -0.29 10.26
CA GLY A 105 -19.79 -1.17 11.21
C GLY A 105 -20.57 -2.44 11.54
N GLN A 106 -21.61 -2.79 10.79
CA GLN A 106 -22.34 -4.03 10.96
C GLN A 106 -21.68 -5.18 10.21
N ASN A 107 -21.63 -6.35 10.83
CA ASN A 107 -21.04 -7.54 10.24
C ASN A 107 -21.74 -7.93 8.94
N LEU A 108 -20.99 -8.15 7.88
CA LEU A 108 -21.53 -8.67 6.62
C LEU A 108 -21.79 -10.18 6.74
N PRO A 109 -23.03 -10.62 6.49
CA PRO A 109 -23.35 -12.05 6.47
C PRO A 109 -22.60 -12.81 5.37
N ASP A 110 -22.48 -12.21 4.19
CA ASP A 110 -21.75 -12.69 3.00
C ASP A 110 -21.40 -11.50 2.12
N ILE A 111 -20.65 -11.70 1.01
CA ILE A 111 -20.30 -10.69 0.03
C ILE A 111 -21.09 -10.99 -1.25
N ARG A 112 -22.10 -10.16 -1.57
CA ARG A 112 -23.05 -10.38 -2.69
C ARG A 112 -23.22 -9.18 -3.61
N THR A 113 -22.89 -7.97 -3.13
CA THR A 113 -23.02 -6.74 -3.90
C THR A 113 -21.66 -6.10 -4.18
N PRO A 114 -21.56 -5.20 -5.19
CA PRO A 114 -20.35 -4.43 -5.43
C PRO A 114 -19.90 -3.63 -4.20
N GLU A 115 -20.85 -3.06 -3.44
CA GLU A 115 -20.60 -2.26 -2.26
C GLU A 115 -20.00 -3.10 -1.13
N GLU A 116 -20.55 -4.30 -0.90
CA GLU A 116 -20.00 -5.27 0.07
C GLU A 116 -18.60 -5.75 -0.35
N ASN A 117 -18.38 -5.93 -1.66
CA ASN A 117 -17.06 -6.27 -2.19
C ASN A 117 -16.04 -5.14 -1.99
N GLU A 118 -16.45 -3.86 -2.09
CA GLU A 118 -15.62 -2.72 -1.75
C GLU A 118 -15.27 -2.70 -0.24
N GLN A 119 -16.21 -3.02 0.64
CA GLN A 119 -15.94 -3.12 2.07
C GLN A 119 -14.97 -4.26 2.39
N ALA A 120 -15.10 -5.40 1.71
CA ALA A 120 -14.15 -6.49 1.83
C ALA A 120 -12.74 -6.07 1.40
N ALA A 121 -12.63 -5.34 0.29
CA ALA A 121 -11.36 -4.79 -0.17
C ALA A 121 -10.73 -3.85 0.87
N ASN A 122 -11.52 -2.92 1.43
CA ASN A 122 -11.06 -1.97 2.44
C ASN A 122 -10.58 -2.69 3.72
N SER A 123 -11.38 -3.65 4.22
CA SER A 123 -11.04 -4.42 5.43
C SER A 123 -9.75 -5.22 5.26
N ILE A 124 -9.58 -5.87 4.10
CA ILE A 124 -8.38 -6.66 3.79
C ILE A 124 -7.15 -5.77 3.68
N VAL A 125 -7.23 -4.68 2.90
CA VAL A 125 -6.11 -3.77 2.70
C VAL A 125 -5.68 -3.13 4.02
N GLN A 126 -6.63 -2.74 4.85
CA GLN A 126 -6.38 -2.17 6.17
C GLN A 126 -5.72 -3.19 7.11
N LEU A 127 -6.23 -4.42 7.17
CA LEU A 127 -5.68 -5.47 8.03
C LEU A 127 -4.24 -5.81 7.66
N VAL A 128 -3.97 -6.06 6.37
CA VAL A 128 -2.61 -6.36 5.88
C VAL A 128 -1.68 -5.17 6.12
N GLY A 129 -2.14 -3.94 5.84
CA GLY A 129 -1.35 -2.73 6.09
C GLY A 129 -0.96 -2.59 7.56
N ASN A 130 -1.89 -2.82 8.49
CA ASN A 130 -1.61 -2.76 9.93
C ASN A 130 -0.63 -3.86 10.37
N LEU A 131 -0.80 -5.09 9.90
CA LEU A 131 0.11 -6.19 10.23
C LEU A 131 1.52 -5.95 9.71
N CYS A 132 1.67 -5.38 8.52
CA CYS A 132 2.97 -5.09 7.94
C CYS A 132 3.73 -3.90 8.60
N GLN A 133 3.14 -3.19 9.56
CA GLN A 133 3.83 -2.14 10.33
C GLN A 133 4.81 -2.70 11.39
N ASP A 134 4.59 -3.93 11.83
CA ASP A 134 5.45 -4.59 12.83
C ASP A 134 6.65 -5.27 12.13
N GLU A 135 7.79 -4.59 12.10
CA GLU A 135 9.02 -5.08 11.44
C GLU A 135 9.60 -6.34 12.10
N GLU A 136 9.26 -6.65 13.35
CA GLU A 136 9.73 -7.83 14.08
C GLU A 136 8.82 -9.06 13.86
N MET A 137 7.77 -8.92 13.04
CA MET A 137 6.83 -9.96 12.72
C MET A 137 7.02 -10.44 11.29
N GLN A 138 6.86 -11.75 11.08
CA GLN A 138 6.79 -12.39 9.76
C GLN A 138 5.34 -12.74 9.43
N LEU A 139 4.89 -12.38 8.23
CA LEU A 139 3.53 -12.64 7.74
C LEU A 139 3.55 -13.65 6.60
N HIS A 140 2.83 -14.75 6.77
CA HIS A 140 2.51 -15.66 5.68
C HIS A 140 1.03 -15.51 5.32
N VAL A 141 0.74 -15.13 4.08
CA VAL A 141 -0.62 -14.92 3.58
C VAL A 141 -1.06 -16.09 2.71
N SER A 142 -2.22 -16.66 3.02
CA SER A 142 -2.88 -17.69 2.20
C SER A 142 -4.12 -17.14 1.51
N ILE A 143 -4.21 -17.34 0.20
CA ILE A 143 -5.38 -16.98 -0.62
C ILE A 143 -6.25 -18.17 -1.01
N ALA A 144 -6.15 -19.27 -0.26
CA ALA A 144 -6.80 -20.53 -0.61
C ALA A 144 -8.32 -20.56 -0.46
N GLY A 145 -8.91 -19.60 0.27
CA GLY A 145 -10.35 -19.59 0.57
C GLY A 145 -11.05 -18.29 0.26
N GLY A 146 -12.28 -18.17 0.72
CA GLY A 146 -13.12 -16.99 0.56
C GLY A 146 -13.67 -16.77 -0.86
N ARG A 147 -14.23 -15.59 -1.11
CA ARG A 147 -14.60 -15.16 -2.44
C ARG A 147 -13.34 -14.88 -3.27
N LYS A 148 -13.37 -15.16 -4.58
CA LYS A 148 -12.21 -14.97 -5.48
C LYS A 148 -11.60 -13.58 -5.40
N THR A 149 -12.43 -12.54 -5.19
CA THR A 149 -11.99 -11.15 -5.04
C THR A 149 -11.19 -10.93 -3.77
N MET A 150 -11.46 -11.66 -2.68
CA MET A 150 -10.71 -11.54 -1.42
C MET A 150 -9.24 -11.95 -1.61
N GLY A 151 -8.99 -13.04 -2.35
CA GLY A 151 -7.62 -13.47 -2.70
C GLY A 151 -6.87 -12.41 -3.51
N PHE A 152 -7.55 -11.76 -4.47
CA PHE A 152 -6.99 -10.64 -5.22
C PHE A 152 -6.62 -9.47 -4.30
N PHE A 153 -7.51 -9.07 -3.39
CA PHE A 153 -7.25 -7.97 -2.46
C PHE A 153 -6.11 -8.26 -1.49
N MET A 154 -5.94 -9.52 -1.06
CA MET A 154 -4.79 -9.95 -0.26
C MET A 154 -3.46 -9.80 -1.01
N GLY A 155 -3.39 -10.30 -2.24
CA GLY A 155 -2.20 -10.16 -3.10
C GLY A 155 -1.89 -8.71 -3.41
N TYR A 156 -2.92 -7.89 -3.68
CA TYR A 156 -2.78 -6.46 -3.88
C TYR A 156 -2.24 -5.75 -2.61
N ALA A 157 -2.80 -6.04 -1.44
CA ALA A 157 -2.36 -5.46 -0.18
C ALA A 157 -0.91 -5.82 0.14
N LEU A 158 -0.50 -7.07 -0.09
CA LEU A 158 0.90 -7.47 0.03
C LEU A 158 1.79 -6.75 -0.98
N SER A 159 1.33 -6.50 -2.19
CA SER A 159 2.11 -5.73 -3.17
C SER A 159 2.40 -4.31 -2.69
N LEU A 160 1.49 -3.71 -1.92
CA LEU A 160 1.68 -2.36 -1.38
C LEU A 160 2.47 -2.34 -0.07
N TYR A 161 2.20 -3.26 0.85
CA TYR A 161 2.69 -3.20 2.23
C TYR A 161 3.67 -4.31 2.59
N GLY A 162 3.71 -5.39 1.78
CA GLY A 162 4.53 -6.58 2.08
C GLY A 162 6.03 -6.29 2.10
N ARG A 163 6.71 -6.93 3.04
CA ARG A 163 8.13 -6.79 3.35
C ARG A 163 8.93 -7.96 2.78
N GLU A 164 10.24 -7.94 2.88
CA GLU A 164 11.10 -9.02 2.36
C GLU A 164 10.87 -10.36 3.05
N GLN A 165 10.53 -10.33 4.36
CA GLN A 165 10.25 -11.51 5.15
C GLN A 165 8.86 -12.12 4.90
N ASP A 166 7.95 -11.40 4.24
CA ASP A 166 6.58 -11.86 4.03
C ASP A 166 6.46 -12.80 2.84
N SER A 167 5.46 -13.67 2.87
CA SER A 167 5.23 -14.68 1.84
C SER A 167 3.74 -14.80 1.48
N LEU A 168 3.47 -15.27 0.27
CA LEU A 168 2.15 -15.47 -0.30
C LEU A 168 2.03 -16.87 -0.88
N SER A 169 0.96 -17.57 -0.57
CA SER A 169 0.72 -18.90 -1.10
C SER A 169 -0.75 -19.21 -1.37
N HIS A 170 -0.95 -20.27 -2.12
CA HIS A 170 -2.19 -21.00 -2.22
C HIS A 170 -1.92 -22.46 -1.83
N VAL A 171 -2.89 -23.15 -1.25
CA VAL A 171 -2.81 -24.57 -0.96
C VAL A 171 -3.59 -25.36 -2.01
N LEU A 172 -3.00 -26.45 -2.48
CA LEU A 172 -3.59 -27.37 -3.42
C LEU A 172 -3.82 -28.70 -2.73
N VAL A 173 -5.03 -29.23 -2.86
CA VAL A 173 -5.45 -30.52 -2.28
C VAL A 173 -5.78 -31.47 -3.41
N ASP A 174 -5.44 -32.76 -3.25
CA ASP A 174 -5.80 -33.79 -4.22
C ASP A 174 -7.33 -33.83 -4.39
N THR A 175 -7.77 -33.90 -5.63
CA THR A 175 -9.18 -33.82 -6.07
C THR A 175 -10.12 -34.74 -5.27
N GLN A 176 -9.61 -35.87 -4.79
CA GLN A 176 -10.42 -36.81 -4.00
C GLN A 176 -10.77 -36.32 -2.59
N TYR A 177 -9.98 -35.38 -2.06
CA TYR A 177 -10.12 -34.78 -0.72
C TYR A 177 -10.65 -33.35 -0.79
N GLU A 178 -10.62 -32.73 -1.96
CA GLU A 178 -11.13 -31.39 -2.17
C GLU A 178 -12.63 -31.33 -1.83
N ASN A 179 -13.02 -30.37 -1.00
CA ASN A 179 -14.39 -30.15 -0.53
C ASN A 179 -15.00 -31.31 0.30
N LEU A 180 -14.21 -32.25 0.79
CA LEU A 180 -14.68 -33.25 1.74
C LEU A 180 -14.90 -32.63 3.11
N PRO A 181 -16.14 -32.65 3.69
CA PRO A 181 -16.44 -31.92 4.93
C PRO A 181 -15.62 -32.36 6.16
N SER A 182 -15.10 -33.60 6.15
CA SER A 182 -14.35 -34.19 7.27
C SER A 182 -12.84 -34.23 7.01
N PHE A 183 -12.36 -33.68 5.89
CA PHE A 183 -10.94 -33.58 5.60
C PHE A 183 -10.43 -32.19 5.96
N TYR A 184 -9.49 -32.09 6.87
CA TYR A 184 -8.87 -30.85 7.32
C TYR A 184 -7.36 -30.80 7.06
N TYR A 185 -6.71 -31.94 7.00
CA TYR A 185 -5.29 -32.16 6.68
C TYR A 185 -5.00 -33.66 6.64
N PRO A 186 -3.93 -34.12 6.00
CA PRO A 186 -3.50 -35.51 6.04
C PRO A 186 -3.17 -35.96 7.48
N LYS A 187 -3.80 -37.02 7.96
CA LYS A 187 -3.54 -37.54 9.30
C LYS A 187 -2.23 -38.33 9.34
N PRO A 188 -1.45 -38.35 10.46
CA PRO A 188 -0.23 -39.15 10.56
C PRO A 188 -0.51 -40.64 10.78
N TYR A 189 -1.79 -41.03 10.95
CA TYR A 189 -2.27 -42.38 11.11
C TYR A 189 -3.49 -42.65 10.21
N SER A 190 -3.86 -43.90 10.02
CA SER A 190 -5.04 -44.26 9.21
C SER A 190 -6.31 -43.73 9.88
N HIS A 191 -7.07 -42.92 9.14
CA HIS A 191 -8.31 -42.29 9.55
C HIS A 191 -9.30 -42.28 8.39
N LEU A 192 -10.25 -43.21 8.41
CA LEU A 192 -11.25 -43.34 7.36
C LEU A 192 -12.33 -42.26 7.48
N ILE A 193 -12.55 -41.54 6.37
CA ILE A 193 -13.57 -40.51 6.21
C ILE A 193 -14.55 -40.89 5.10
N ASN A 194 -15.80 -40.49 5.23
CA ASN A 194 -16.86 -40.84 4.28
C ASN A 194 -16.92 -39.79 3.15
N LYS A 195 -16.99 -40.27 1.92
CA LYS A 195 -17.35 -39.45 0.75
C LYS A 195 -18.86 -39.26 0.64
N SER A 196 -19.29 -38.34 -0.20
CA SER A 196 -20.71 -38.08 -0.47
C SER A 196 -21.43 -39.25 -1.15
N ASP A 197 -20.70 -40.13 -1.83
CA ASP A 197 -21.20 -41.32 -2.48
C ASP A 197 -21.30 -42.53 -1.53
N GLY A 198 -20.97 -42.36 -0.24
CA GLY A 198 -20.99 -43.43 0.80
C GLY A 198 -19.73 -44.28 0.82
N THR A 199 -18.79 -44.11 -0.08
CA THR A 199 -17.47 -44.77 -0.04
C THR A 199 -16.55 -44.13 1.00
N GLN A 200 -15.55 -44.88 1.48
CA GLN A 200 -14.59 -44.40 2.45
C GLN A 200 -13.20 -44.16 1.76
N ILE A 201 -12.52 -43.15 2.26
CA ILE A 201 -11.15 -42.83 1.88
C ILE A 201 -10.33 -42.55 3.15
N ASP A 202 -9.05 -42.91 3.10
CA ASP A 202 -8.17 -42.67 4.28
C ASP A 202 -7.58 -41.23 4.21
N ALA A 203 -7.85 -40.46 5.25
CA ALA A 203 -7.30 -39.07 5.35
C ALA A 203 -5.76 -39.04 5.39
N LYS A 204 -5.11 -40.14 5.79
CA LYS A 204 -3.64 -40.25 5.77
C LYS A 204 -3.05 -40.14 4.36
N ASP A 205 -3.78 -40.62 3.35
CA ASP A 205 -3.27 -40.66 1.97
C ASP A 205 -3.53 -39.37 1.20
N GLY A 206 -4.17 -38.41 1.84
CA GLY A 206 -4.43 -37.07 1.24
C GLY A 206 -3.13 -36.34 0.93
N LYS A 207 -3.06 -35.74 -0.26
CA LYS A 207 -1.94 -34.89 -0.64
C LYS A 207 -2.35 -33.45 -0.58
N VAL A 208 -1.58 -32.68 0.18
CA VAL A 208 -1.74 -31.23 0.33
C VAL A 208 -0.40 -30.58 0.03
N MET A 209 -0.37 -29.69 -0.91
CA MET A 209 0.85 -29.03 -1.41
C MET A 209 0.74 -27.52 -1.34
N LEU A 210 1.83 -26.85 -0.99
CA LEU A 210 1.92 -25.39 -0.98
C LEU A 210 2.40 -24.86 -2.33
N ALA A 211 1.57 -24.04 -2.98
CA ALA A 211 1.95 -23.28 -4.16
C ALA A 211 2.34 -21.87 -3.73
N GLU A 212 3.63 -21.57 -3.69
CA GLU A 212 4.12 -20.21 -3.44
C GLU A 212 3.78 -19.30 -4.62
N ILE A 213 3.35 -18.08 -4.33
CA ILE A 213 2.98 -17.08 -5.31
C ILE A 213 3.99 -15.93 -5.21
N PRO A 214 4.89 -15.76 -6.18
CA PRO A 214 5.74 -14.59 -6.24
C PRO A 214 4.90 -13.36 -6.58
N TRP A 215 5.20 -12.23 -5.94
CA TRP A 215 4.52 -10.95 -6.22
C TRP A 215 5.50 -9.78 -6.29
N VAL A 216 5.07 -8.69 -6.91
CA VAL A 216 5.87 -7.46 -7.01
C VAL A 216 5.67 -6.62 -5.74
N ARG A 217 6.75 -6.30 -5.04
CA ARG A 217 6.76 -5.40 -3.88
C ARG A 217 6.82 -3.95 -4.36
N LEU A 218 5.67 -3.34 -4.56
CA LEU A 218 5.56 -1.93 -4.94
C LEU A 218 5.89 -1.00 -3.76
N GLY A 219 5.64 -1.47 -2.54
CA GLY A 219 5.82 -0.72 -1.30
C GLY A 219 7.26 -0.32 -0.97
N LEU A 220 8.28 -0.92 -1.62
CA LEU A 220 9.67 -0.45 -1.51
C LEU A 220 9.88 0.97 -2.07
N GLY A 221 8.92 1.49 -2.86
CA GLY A 221 8.90 2.86 -3.36
C GLY A 221 7.79 3.74 -2.77
N VAL A 222 6.91 3.19 -1.92
CA VAL A 222 5.84 3.94 -1.27
C VAL A 222 6.41 4.68 -0.06
N PRO A 223 6.19 6.01 0.05
CA PRO A 223 6.61 6.78 1.21
C PRO A 223 6.04 6.22 2.51
N GLU A 224 6.84 6.26 3.57
CA GLU A 224 6.50 5.76 4.91
C GLU A 224 5.16 6.33 5.44
N ASP A 225 4.89 7.61 5.16
CA ASP A 225 3.66 8.29 5.59
C ASP A 225 2.39 7.70 4.93
N LEU A 226 2.51 7.09 3.73
CA LEU A 226 1.42 6.37 3.07
C LEU A 226 1.24 4.95 3.61
N LYS A 227 2.28 4.39 4.19
CA LYS A 227 2.22 3.10 4.88
C LYS A 227 1.58 3.21 6.26
N GLN A 228 1.69 4.38 6.92
CA GLN A 228 1.22 4.60 8.30
C GLN A 228 -0.27 4.93 8.41
N GLN A 229 -0.95 5.25 7.33
CA GLN A 229 -2.39 5.54 7.34
C GLN A 229 -3.17 4.39 6.73
N ALA A 230 -4.11 3.85 7.49
CA ALA A 230 -5.10 2.90 7.00
C ALA A 230 -6.00 3.60 5.96
N ILE A 231 -5.61 3.54 4.69
CA ILE A 231 -6.35 4.13 3.57
C ILE A 231 -7.30 3.11 2.95
N SER A 232 -8.38 3.60 2.35
CA SER A 232 -9.31 2.74 1.60
C SER A 232 -8.60 2.06 0.42
N TYR A 233 -9.12 0.91 -0.03
CA TYR A 233 -8.64 0.24 -1.24
C TYR A 233 -8.61 1.19 -2.44
N SER A 234 -9.69 1.94 -2.68
CA SER A 234 -9.78 2.87 -3.80
C SER A 234 -8.76 4.00 -3.73
N ASP A 235 -8.45 4.50 -2.54
CA ASP A 235 -7.44 5.55 -2.37
C ASP A 235 -6.02 4.97 -2.49
N SER A 236 -5.80 3.74 -2.04
CA SER A 236 -4.51 3.05 -2.23
C SER A 236 -4.22 2.83 -3.71
N VAL A 237 -5.22 2.44 -4.52
CA VAL A 237 -5.08 2.29 -5.98
C VAL A 237 -4.75 3.63 -6.63
N LYS A 238 -5.48 4.71 -6.30
CA LYS A 238 -5.20 6.06 -6.84
C LYS A 238 -3.79 6.52 -6.51
N ASN A 239 -3.34 6.29 -5.26
CA ASN A 239 -2.00 6.67 -4.83
C ASN A 239 -0.91 5.87 -5.56
N ALA A 240 -1.09 4.55 -5.69
CA ALA A 240 -0.16 3.69 -6.42
C ALA A 240 -0.09 4.07 -7.92
N GLN A 241 -1.21 4.34 -8.56
CA GLN A 241 -1.25 4.80 -9.95
C GLN A 241 -0.56 6.16 -10.12
N ALA A 242 -0.76 7.09 -9.20
CA ALA A 242 -0.12 8.40 -9.23
C ALA A 242 1.41 8.33 -9.16
N LEU A 243 1.97 7.28 -8.55
CA LEU A 243 3.43 7.03 -8.51
C LEU A 243 3.97 6.49 -9.84
N LEU A 244 3.12 5.84 -10.64
CA LEU A 244 3.48 5.24 -11.94
C LEU A 244 3.24 6.19 -13.11
N GLU A 245 2.43 7.25 -12.91
CA GLU A 245 2.18 8.27 -13.93
C GLU A 245 3.42 9.13 -14.17
N ALA A 246 3.70 9.43 -15.44
CA ALA A 246 4.74 10.40 -15.77
C ALA A 246 4.40 11.75 -15.13
N PRO A 247 5.36 12.43 -14.46
CA PRO A 247 5.09 13.68 -13.78
C PRO A 247 4.58 14.72 -14.78
N SER A 248 3.42 15.31 -14.48
CA SER A 248 2.78 16.33 -15.31
C SER A 248 2.31 17.52 -14.49
N LEU A 249 2.30 18.70 -15.11
CA LEU A 249 1.91 19.96 -14.50
C LEU A 249 0.84 20.66 -15.33
N THR A 250 -0.19 21.16 -14.67
CA THR A 250 -1.17 22.05 -15.29
C THR A 250 -1.37 23.26 -14.39
N PHE A 251 -1.02 24.44 -14.90
CA PHE A 251 -1.29 25.70 -14.21
C PHE A 251 -2.74 26.09 -14.41
N LEU A 252 -3.41 26.51 -13.33
CA LEU A 252 -4.83 26.85 -13.33
C LEU A 252 -5.02 28.37 -13.24
N SER A 253 -6.04 28.89 -13.92
CA SER A 253 -6.42 30.31 -13.90
C SER A 253 -7.45 30.59 -12.78
N PRO A 254 -7.42 31.78 -12.18
CA PRO A 254 -6.43 32.83 -12.40
C PRO A 254 -5.09 32.56 -11.68
N ILE A 255 -4.01 33.19 -12.13
CA ILE A 255 -2.66 33.00 -11.54
C ILE A 255 -2.59 33.49 -10.08
N GLU A 256 -3.44 34.45 -9.72
CA GLU A 256 -3.56 35.00 -8.37
C GLU A 256 -3.96 33.94 -7.32
N ASP A 257 -4.62 32.86 -7.74
CA ASP A 257 -5.00 31.76 -6.85
C ASP A 257 -3.85 30.83 -6.53
N CYS A 258 -2.74 30.89 -7.26
CA CYS A 258 -1.54 30.05 -7.10
C CYS A 258 -1.83 28.54 -7.20
N LEU A 259 -2.81 28.13 -8.01
CA LEU A 259 -3.22 26.74 -8.15
C LEU A 259 -2.46 26.05 -9.28
N VAL A 260 -1.84 24.92 -8.94
CA VAL A 260 -1.18 24.04 -9.90
C VAL A 260 -1.65 22.61 -9.69
N LYS A 261 -2.00 21.93 -10.77
CA LYS A 261 -2.30 20.50 -10.75
C LYS A 261 -1.02 19.73 -11.03
N PHE A 262 -0.61 18.90 -10.08
CA PHE A 262 0.54 18.00 -10.10
C PHE A 262 0.02 16.58 -10.36
N GLY A 263 0.14 16.08 -11.58
CA GLY A 263 -0.53 14.84 -11.98
C GLY A 263 -2.04 14.94 -11.73
N SER A 264 -2.58 14.11 -10.86
CA SER A 264 -4.01 14.11 -10.48
C SER A 264 -4.36 15.10 -9.36
N LYS A 265 -3.39 15.63 -8.59
CA LYS A 265 -3.61 16.45 -7.39
C LYS A 265 -3.50 17.95 -7.66
N THR A 266 -4.50 18.74 -7.24
CA THR A 266 -4.43 20.21 -7.29
C THR A 266 -3.90 20.75 -5.97
N ILE A 267 -2.83 21.53 -6.03
CA ILE A 267 -2.13 22.09 -4.87
C ILE A 267 -2.08 23.61 -4.98
N LYS A 268 -2.44 24.32 -3.90
CA LYS A 268 -2.22 25.76 -3.76
C LYS A 268 -0.81 26.01 -3.24
N LEU A 269 0.02 26.64 -4.06
CA LEU A 269 1.38 27.02 -3.67
C LEU A 269 1.36 28.36 -2.90
N ALA A 270 2.40 28.61 -2.12
CA ALA A 270 2.65 29.96 -1.60
C ALA A 270 3.06 30.90 -2.74
N PRO A 271 2.77 32.21 -2.68
CA PRO A 271 3.10 33.17 -3.75
C PRO A 271 4.53 33.09 -4.27
N ARG A 272 5.52 32.97 -3.37
CA ARG A 272 6.95 32.83 -3.73
C ARG A 272 7.23 31.53 -4.49
N GLY A 273 6.68 30.44 -4.00
CA GLY A 273 6.83 29.14 -4.63
C GLY A 273 6.18 29.11 -6.01
N TYR A 274 4.98 29.67 -6.15
CA TYR A 274 4.30 29.76 -7.44
C TYR A 274 5.07 30.61 -8.46
N ALA A 275 5.59 31.78 -8.03
CA ALA A 275 6.38 32.65 -8.88
C ALA A 275 7.66 31.96 -9.38
N LEU A 276 8.40 31.27 -8.52
CA LEU A 276 9.55 30.47 -8.96
C LEU A 276 9.14 29.37 -9.93
N PHE A 277 8.07 28.65 -9.61
CA PHE A 277 7.66 27.48 -10.39
C PHE A 277 7.22 27.87 -11.80
N LEU A 278 6.42 28.93 -11.92
CA LEU A 278 6.02 29.46 -13.21
C LEU A 278 7.20 30.09 -13.98
N SER A 279 8.13 30.78 -13.30
CA SER A 279 9.36 31.28 -13.92
C SER A 279 10.21 30.17 -14.54
N LEU A 280 10.35 29.03 -13.84
CA LEU A 280 11.06 27.84 -14.37
C LEU A 280 10.40 27.29 -15.63
N VAL A 281 9.08 27.23 -15.65
CA VAL A 281 8.34 26.74 -16.82
C VAL A 281 8.46 27.67 -18.01
N ILE A 282 8.35 28.99 -17.79
CA ILE A 282 8.53 30.00 -18.84
C ILE A 282 9.95 29.94 -19.40
N ALA A 283 10.95 29.93 -18.52
CA ALA A 283 12.35 29.82 -18.88
C ALA A 283 12.62 28.57 -19.72
N LYS A 284 12.13 27.43 -19.29
CA LYS A 284 12.26 26.16 -19.99
C LYS A 284 11.59 26.18 -21.38
N LYS A 285 10.43 26.83 -21.52
CA LYS A 285 9.74 26.98 -22.81
C LYS A 285 10.44 27.95 -23.75
N GLN A 286 11.11 28.95 -23.22
CA GLN A 286 11.83 29.98 -23.99
C GLN A 286 13.34 29.72 -24.17
N GLY A 287 13.84 28.61 -23.57
CA GLY A 287 15.22 28.15 -23.75
C GLY A 287 16.28 28.95 -22.97
N TRP A 288 15.92 29.51 -21.79
CA TRP A 288 16.86 30.17 -20.88
C TRP A 288 16.81 29.55 -19.46
N ASN A 289 17.70 29.98 -18.57
CA ASN A 289 17.85 29.35 -17.26
C ASN A 289 17.51 30.28 -16.10
N VAL A 290 16.71 29.82 -15.15
CA VAL A 290 16.48 30.55 -13.89
C VAL A 290 17.65 30.30 -12.94
N GLY A 291 18.32 31.36 -12.52
CA GLY A 291 19.46 31.19 -11.62
C GLY A 291 20.09 32.50 -11.16
N THR A 292 21.20 32.36 -10.43
CA THR A 292 21.98 33.47 -9.85
C THR A 292 23.40 33.45 -10.40
N GLY A 293 23.98 34.64 -10.60
CA GLY A 293 25.38 34.78 -11.04
C GLY A 293 25.60 34.39 -12.49
N ASN A 294 24.55 34.26 -13.30
CA ASN A 294 24.61 34.02 -14.72
C ASN A 294 24.12 35.25 -15.51
N ARG A 295 24.33 35.25 -16.84
CA ARG A 295 23.90 36.34 -17.74
C ARG A 295 22.39 36.58 -17.78
N GLU A 296 21.60 35.58 -17.32
CA GLU A 296 20.15 35.59 -17.33
C GLU A 296 19.55 36.00 -15.96
N GLU A 297 20.40 36.42 -15.01
CA GLU A 297 19.96 36.82 -13.66
C GLU A 297 18.96 37.98 -13.70
N ALA A 298 19.22 39.00 -14.50
CA ALA A 298 18.31 40.13 -14.66
C ALA A 298 16.95 39.68 -15.24
N GLN A 299 16.94 38.75 -16.18
CA GLN A 299 15.72 38.16 -16.73
C GLN A 299 14.99 37.31 -15.69
N THR A 300 15.72 36.56 -14.86
CA THR A 300 15.17 35.79 -13.72
C THR A 300 14.43 36.74 -12.78
N ILE A 301 15.08 37.86 -12.35
CA ILE A 301 14.46 38.85 -11.45
C ILE A 301 13.21 39.44 -12.09
N ALA A 302 13.29 39.88 -13.34
CA ALA A 302 12.19 40.51 -14.06
C ALA A 302 10.96 39.56 -14.17
N THR A 303 11.20 38.33 -14.59
CA THR A 303 10.12 37.31 -14.73
C THR A 303 9.51 36.97 -13.39
N TYR A 304 10.33 36.69 -12.37
CA TYR A 304 9.88 36.37 -11.04
C TYR A 304 9.03 37.48 -10.41
N LEU A 305 9.54 38.73 -10.47
CA LEU A 305 8.81 39.89 -9.90
C LEU A 305 7.52 40.17 -10.66
N ASN A 306 7.52 40.05 -11.99
CA ASN A 306 6.32 40.26 -12.79
C ASN A 306 5.19 39.27 -12.39
N ILE A 307 5.51 38.01 -12.16
CA ILE A 307 4.55 37.02 -11.68
C ILE A 307 4.16 37.28 -10.23
N TYR A 308 5.15 37.52 -9.36
CA TYR A 308 4.91 37.68 -7.93
C TYR A 308 4.04 38.91 -7.61
N SER A 309 4.26 40.04 -8.27
CA SER A 309 3.49 41.27 -8.06
C SER A 309 2.02 41.17 -8.44
N GLN A 310 1.67 40.24 -9.36
CA GLN A 310 0.25 39.97 -9.67
C GLN A 310 -0.47 39.20 -8.55
N ILE A 311 0.29 38.42 -7.79
CA ILE A 311 -0.26 37.59 -6.71
C ILE A 311 -0.29 38.36 -5.39
N LYS A 312 0.77 39.11 -5.14
CA LYS A 312 0.94 39.86 -3.88
C LYS A 312 1.66 41.18 -4.11
N ASN A 313 1.01 42.27 -3.74
CA ASN A 313 1.67 43.57 -3.74
C ASN A 313 2.61 43.64 -2.52
N ASP A 314 3.93 43.53 -2.75
CA ASP A 314 4.95 43.40 -1.71
C ASP A 314 6.19 44.23 -2.08
N ILE A 315 6.22 45.46 -1.60
CA ILE A 315 7.33 46.41 -1.85
C ILE A 315 8.65 45.89 -1.27
N GLU A 316 8.60 45.11 -0.19
CA GLU A 316 9.80 44.53 0.42
C GLU A 316 10.46 43.51 -0.52
N MET A 317 9.69 42.67 -1.17
CA MET A 317 10.20 41.72 -2.18
C MET A 317 10.85 42.44 -3.36
N GLU A 318 10.23 43.53 -3.82
CA GLU A 318 10.80 44.34 -4.89
C GLU A 318 12.15 44.97 -4.47
N ASN A 319 12.24 45.51 -3.28
CA ASN A 319 13.45 46.07 -2.72
C ASN A 319 14.56 45.03 -2.53
N ARG A 320 14.21 43.81 -2.12
CA ARG A 320 15.17 42.69 -2.00
C ARG A 320 15.79 42.30 -3.33
N LEU A 321 15.06 42.40 -4.44
CA LEU A 321 15.51 41.91 -5.76
C LEU A 321 16.06 43.01 -6.62
N LYS A 322 15.62 44.30 -6.48
CA LYS A 322 16.09 45.47 -7.28
C LYS A 322 17.08 46.33 -6.52
N GLY A 323 17.28 46.11 -5.21
CA GLY A 323 18.19 46.90 -4.39
C GLY A 323 19.67 46.63 -4.65
N ALA A 324 20.53 47.50 -4.09
CA ALA A 324 21.99 47.38 -4.23
C ALA A 324 22.57 46.05 -3.73
N ASN A 325 21.90 45.38 -2.82
CA ASN A 325 22.25 44.06 -2.30
C ASN A 325 21.25 43.03 -2.84
N ASN A 326 21.37 42.69 -4.10
CA ASN A 326 20.52 41.69 -4.75
C ASN A 326 20.49 40.37 -3.97
N ASP A 327 19.33 40.04 -3.41
CA ASP A 327 19.09 38.85 -2.56
C ASP A 327 18.44 37.67 -3.32
N LEU A 328 18.60 37.65 -4.66
CA LEU A 328 17.95 36.64 -5.52
C LEU A 328 18.23 35.21 -5.04
N LYS A 329 19.45 34.91 -4.63
CA LYS A 329 19.86 33.58 -4.18
C LYS A 329 19.00 33.09 -3.01
N ASN A 330 18.78 33.92 -2.00
CA ASN A 330 17.97 33.54 -0.85
C ASN A 330 16.49 33.47 -1.22
N VAL A 331 15.98 34.41 -2.02
CA VAL A 331 14.59 34.40 -2.51
C VAL A 331 14.26 33.11 -3.27
N LEU A 332 15.14 32.67 -4.20
CA LEU A 332 14.93 31.43 -4.92
C LEU A 332 15.01 30.18 -4.00
N SER A 333 15.93 30.19 -3.03
CA SER A 333 16.06 29.11 -2.05
C SER A 333 14.84 29.01 -1.12
N GLU A 334 14.33 30.14 -0.64
CA GLU A 334 13.11 30.21 0.16
C GLU A 334 11.90 29.73 -0.65
N SER A 335 11.78 30.19 -1.89
CA SER A 335 10.69 29.81 -2.81
C SER A 335 10.70 28.31 -3.10
N ARG A 336 11.89 27.73 -3.33
CA ARG A 336 12.05 26.27 -3.50
C ARG A 336 11.65 25.51 -2.23
N THR A 337 11.99 26.04 -1.06
CA THR A 337 11.61 25.45 0.23
C THR A 337 10.08 25.42 0.41
N ASP A 338 9.39 26.50 0.00
CA ASP A 338 7.93 26.55 0.03
C ASP A 338 7.29 25.50 -0.92
N ILE A 339 7.83 25.33 -2.12
CA ILE A 339 7.40 24.26 -3.05
C ILE A 339 7.61 22.90 -2.42
N ASN A 340 8.82 22.63 -1.89
CA ASN A 340 9.19 21.38 -1.28
C ASN A 340 8.20 21.00 -0.15
N LYS A 341 7.96 21.91 0.79
CA LYS A 341 7.01 21.69 1.89
C LYS A 341 5.62 21.30 1.38
N LYS A 342 5.12 22.02 0.36
CA LYS A 342 3.79 21.76 -0.19
C LYS A 342 3.70 20.44 -0.96
N VAL A 343 4.69 20.14 -1.79
CA VAL A 343 4.75 18.88 -2.54
C VAL A 343 4.90 17.70 -1.59
N MET A 344 5.85 17.75 -0.65
CA MET A 344 6.05 16.70 0.34
C MET A 344 4.78 16.39 1.13
N ALA A 345 4.10 17.43 1.65
CA ALA A 345 2.87 17.27 2.42
C ALA A 345 1.71 16.67 1.61
N ASN A 346 1.58 17.02 0.33
CA ASN A 346 0.45 16.54 -0.51
C ASN A 346 0.68 15.17 -1.13
N PHE A 347 1.93 14.77 -1.33
CA PHE A 347 2.28 13.46 -1.87
C PHE A 347 2.74 12.48 -0.77
N SER A 348 2.70 12.89 0.50
CA SER A 348 3.14 12.08 1.65
C SER A 348 4.54 11.49 1.45
N LEU A 349 5.45 12.29 0.90
CA LEU A 349 6.82 11.89 0.64
C LEU A 349 7.65 11.99 1.94
N GLY A 350 8.35 10.93 2.32
CA GLY A 350 9.24 10.91 3.48
C GLY A 350 10.42 11.90 3.37
N LYS A 351 11.06 12.23 4.50
CA LYS A 351 12.23 13.12 4.53
C LYS A 351 13.34 12.56 3.63
N GLY A 352 13.78 13.38 2.65
CA GLY A 352 14.83 13.01 1.71
C GLY A 352 14.36 12.33 0.42
N ALA A 353 13.07 12.05 0.27
CA ALA A 353 12.52 11.56 -0.99
C ALA A 353 12.77 12.56 -2.13
N LYS A 354 13.14 12.04 -3.30
CA LYS A 354 13.28 12.83 -4.51
C LYS A 354 11.94 12.83 -5.24
N SER A 355 11.51 14.00 -5.70
CA SER A 355 10.32 14.15 -6.54
C SER A 355 10.67 15.04 -7.73
N ASP A 356 10.27 14.62 -8.92
CA ASP A 356 10.44 15.41 -10.15
C ASP A 356 9.64 16.72 -10.11
N TYR A 357 8.68 16.82 -9.22
CA TYR A 357 7.92 18.05 -8.96
C TYR A 357 8.66 19.11 -8.13
N ILE A 358 9.81 18.76 -7.54
CA ILE A 358 10.58 19.68 -6.70
C ILE A 358 11.75 20.23 -7.50
N PRO A 359 11.84 21.56 -7.74
CA PRO A 359 12.97 22.16 -8.42
C PRO A 359 14.27 21.82 -7.69
N PHE A 360 15.30 21.44 -8.43
CA PHE A 360 16.63 21.24 -7.88
C PHE A 360 17.56 22.37 -8.28
N SER A 361 18.57 22.65 -7.45
CA SER A 361 19.62 23.61 -7.74
C SER A 361 20.87 22.89 -8.22
N ASN A 362 21.31 23.24 -9.41
CA ASN A 362 22.59 22.78 -9.94
C ASN A 362 23.73 23.53 -9.27
N ARG A 363 24.49 22.85 -8.40
CA ARG A 363 25.58 23.48 -7.63
C ARG A 363 26.71 24.05 -8.47
N LYS A 364 26.90 23.55 -9.70
CA LYS A 364 27.98 23.99 -10.59
C LYS A 364 27.63 25.28 -11.34
N THR A 365 26.36 25.42 -11.73
CA THR A 365 25.88 26.53 -12.56
C THR A 365 25.12 27.61 -11.78
N GLY A 366 24.66 27.31 -10.57
CA GLY A 366 23.76 28.19 -9.81
C GLY A 366 22.32 28.20 -10.34
N ASN A 367 22.01 27.41 -11.36
CA ASN A 367 20.69 27.35 -11.97
C ASN A 367 19.73 26.49 -11.19
N TYR A 368 18.46 26.86 -11.26
CA TYR A 368 17.34 26.04 -10.80
C TYR A 368 16.70 25.34 -12.01
N GLU A 369 16.42 24.06 -11.86
CA GLU A 369 15.92 23.20 -12.92
C GLU A 369 14.73 22.38 -12.44
N LEU A 370 13.84 22.02 -13.37
CA LEU A 370 12.67 21.16 -13.12
C LEU A 370 12.79 19.91 -14.01
N ASN A 371 12.74 18.74 -13.37
CA ASN A 371 12.90 17.46 -14.06
C ASN A 371 11.56 16.92 -14.62
N ILE A 372 10.82 17.78 -15.35
CA ILE A 372 9.58 17.41 -16.04
C ILE A 372 9.70 17.80 -17.50
N HIS A 373 9.35 16.87 -18.40
CA HIS A 373 9.41 17.15 -19.84
C HIS A 373 8.41 18.24 -20.23
N LEU A 374 8.75 19.07 -21.20
CA LEU A 374 7.91 20.19 -21.64
C LEU A 374 6.52 19.76 -22.11
N ASP A 375 6.41 18.61 -22.76
CA ASP A 375 5.14 18.07 -23.24
C ASP A 375 4.17 17.71 -22.10
N ASN A 376 4.72 17.48 -20.90
CA ASN A 376 3.95 17.20 -19.69
C ASN A 376 3.61 18.47 -18.89
N ILE A 377 3.87 19.69 -19.45
CA ILE A 377 3.59 20.96 -18.79
C ILE A 377 2.55 21.75 -19.58
N ALA A 378 1.35 21.86 -19.03
CA ALA A 378 0.24 22.60 -19.60
C ALA A 378 0.10 23.98 -18.96
N ILE A 379 0.22 25.05 -19.77
CA ILE A 379 -0.03 26.45 -19.38
C ILE A 379 -1.22 27.06 -20.13
N SER A 380 -1.93 26.28 -20.94
CA SER A 380 -3.03 26.76 -21.80
C SER A 380 -4.14 27.47 -21.00
N LYS A 381 -4.39 27.04 -19.76
CA LYS A 381 -5.40 27.64 -18.89
C LYS A 381 -5.02 29.04 -18.36
N ILE A 382 -3.75 29.38 -18.35
CA ILE A 382 -3.22 30.67 -17.90
C ILE A 382 -2.62 31.48 -19.06
N GLU A 383 -2.83 31.08 -20.30
CA GLU A 383 -2.23 31.74 -21.48
C GLU A 383 -2.65 33.20 -21.59
N SER A 384 -3.91 33.52 -21.30
CA SER A 384 -4.41 34.91 -21.28
C SER A 384 -3.70 35.76 -20.22
N ASP A 385 -3.47 35.19 -19.04
CA ASP A 385 -2.73 35.86 -17.96
C ASP A 385 -1.29 36.13 -18.38
N LEU A 386 -0.62 35.13 -18.99
CA LEU A 386 0.77 35.25 -19.44
C LEU A 386 0.93 36.30 -20.55
N LYS A 387 -0.02 36.37 -21.49
CA LYS A 387 -0.05 37.43 -22.52
C LYS A 387 -0.23 38.83 -21.93
N ARG A 388 -1.15 38.97 -20.95
CA ARG A 388 -1.37 40.21 -20.18
C ARG A 388 -0.07 40.69 -19.51
N LEU A 389 0.72 39.77 -18.99
CA LEU A 389 1.98 40.00 -18.31
C LEU A 389 3.18 40.12 -19.26
N LYS A 390 2.97 39.97 -20.58
CA LYS A 390 4.02 39.95 -21.60
C LYS A 390 5.14 38.93 -21.33
N LEU A 391 4.74 37.75 -20.80
CA LEU A 391 5.65 36.67 -20.48
C LEU A 391 5.71 35.59 -21.58
N ILE A 392 4.75 35.62 -22.51
CA ILE A 392 4.70 34.82 -23.73
C ILE A 392 4.16 35.67 -24.90
#